data_bfec775f8d4aa6841f78b375994bdde6
#
_entry.id   bfec775f8d4aa6841f78b375994bdde6
#
_cell.length_a   1.000
_cell.length_b   1.000
_cell.length_c   1.000
_cell.angle_alpha   90.00
_cell.angle_beta   90.00
_cell.angle_gamma   90.00
#
_symmetry.space_group_name_H-M   'P 1'
#
loop_
_entity.id
_entity.type
_entity.pdbx_description
1 polymer ?
#
loop_
_entity_poly.entity_id
_entity_poly.type
_entity_poly.pdbx_seq_one_letter_code
_entity_poly.pdbx_strand_id
1 'polypeptide(L)'
;MSRDLFIKNEFQQKWVNKIENHKASLQKHAEKNDLNSEFPYENINWLIDEGYTKIVLPKSYGGEDATPEDIILFQETLGRIDGATALAIGWHMGVVGQIYQEKLWTQDLLDEFAEEVLNGAIVNRAVSEAETGSPTRGARPSTHADRDGDHYIINGVKTFTTMSQRLTHFLVGAYVPEKEALGFFLIPRESEGLSIAENWNMVGMRATESHDLVLDDVKVHEKYLVEVVNGPRGNNINPWNLHIPAVYLGIGQAARDYAVDFANEYSPGSIDGVIADIPAVQQNIGQMELELTTTRHYIYSVINKYLNPSITDAVIDVELGAAKHVVVNHSIKIIDIAMRIVGAKSLQMERPLQRYYRDIRAGLHNPPMDDVTITKLAKKAREERSKHQ
;
A
#
# COMPACT_ATOMS: atom_id res chain seq x y z
N MET A 1 17.30 -11.21 10.61
CA MET A 1 17.36 -12.13 9.42
C MET A 1 17.26 -11.29 8.15
N SER A 2 18.17 -11.49 7.21
CA SER A 2 18.25 -10.67 5.99
C SER A 2 17.03 -10.90 5.09
N ARG A 3 16.46 -9.82 4.54
CA ARG A 3 15.44 -9.85 3.46
C ARG A 3 15.98 -10.63 2.25
N ASP A 4 17.27 -10.60 2.01
CA ASP A 4 17.91 -11.23 0.85
C ASP A 4 17.68 -12.75 0.77
N LEU A 5 17.33 -13.39 1.90
CA LEU A 5 16.92 -14.79 1.93
C LEU A 5 15.59 -15.06 1.18
N PHE A 6 14.84 -14.03 0.88
CA PHE A 6 13.57 -14.11 0.14
C PHE A 6 13.69 -13.74 -1.33
N ILE A 7 14.88 -13.38 -1.80
CA ILE A 7 15.20 -13.17 -3.22
C ILE A 7 15.35 -14.54 -3.87
N LYS A 8 14.52 -14.86 -4.86
CA LYS A 8 14.44 -16.18 -5.49
C LYS A 8 15.03 -16.23 -6.90
N ASN A 9 15.16 -15.10 -7.57
CA ASN A 9 15.56 -15.04 -8.97
C ASN A 9 16.27 -13.73 -9.34
N GLU A 10 16.84 -13.69 -10.56
CA GLU A 10 17.60 -12.54 -11.06
C GLU A 10 16.74 -11.28 -11.24
N PHE A 11 15.46 -11.42 -11.58
CA PHE A 11 14.55 -10.30 -11.72
C PHE A 11 14.36 -9.58 -10.38
N GLN A 12 14.10 -10.34 -9.32
CA GLN A 12 14.00 -9.81 -7.96
C GLN A 12 15.30 -9.16 -7.51
N GLN A 13 16.43 -9.82 -7.75
CA GLN A 13 17.75 -9.27 -7.38
C GLN A 13 18.05 -7.97 -8.13
N LYS A 14 17.75 -7.90 -9.43
CA LYS A 14 17.91 -6.70 -10.27
C LYS A 14 17.17 -5.50 -9.67
N TRP A 15 15.88 -5.66 -9.34
CA TRP A 15 15.07 -4.57 -8.82
C TRP A 15 15.44 -4.18 -7.39
N VAL A 16 15.73 -5.14 -6.53
CA VAL A 16 16.24 -4.87 -5.19
C VAL A 16 17.54 -4.07 -5.25
N ASN A 17 18.50 -4.48 -6.07
CA ASN A 17 19.75 -3.76 -6.23
C ASN A 17 19.55 -2.34 -6.78
N LYS A 18 18.65 -2.17 -7.76
CA LYS A 18 18.34 -0.88 -8.36
C LYS A 18 17.81 0.10 -7.30
N ILE A 19 16.86 -0.34 -6.48
CA ILE A 19 16.28 0.46 -5.39
C ILE A 19 17.34 0.78 -4.32
N GLU A 20 18.11 -0.22 -3.88
CA GLU A 20 19.15 -0.02 -2.86
C GLU A 20 20.27 0.91 -3.33
N ASN A 21 20.67 0.83 -4.59
CA ASN A 21 21.69 1.72 -5.17
C ASN A 21 21.22 3.19 -5.21
N HIS A 22 19.90 3.43 -5.26
CA HIS A 22 19.32 4.79 -5.24
C HIS A 22 18.90 5.26 -3.84
N LYS A 23 19.13 4.45 -2.81
CA LYS A 23 18.69 4.66 -1.42
C LYS A 23 19.00 6.05 -0.89
N ALA A 24 20.24 6.54 -1.08
CA ALA A 24 20.66 7.81 -0.50
C ALA A 24 19.85 9.00 -1.04
N SER A 25 19.50 9.00 -2.34
CA SER A 25 18.65 10.01 -2.95
C SER A 25 17.22 9.93 -2.43
N LEU A 26 16.64 8.73 -2.43
CA LEU A 26 15.29 8.49 -1.94
C LEU A 26 15.11 8.93 -0.48
N GLN A 27 16.06 8.61 0.40
CA GLN A 27 16.02 9.00 1.82
C GLN A 27 16.11 10.51 2.02
N LYS A 28 16.99 11.18 1.28
CA LYS A 28 17.16 12.63 1.35
C LYS A 28 15.84 13.36 1.04
N HIS A 29 15.13 12.93 0.00
CA HIS A 29 13.84 13.49 -0.36
C HIS A 29 12.75 13.14 0.65
N ALA A 30 12.76 11.92 1.20
CA ALA A 30 11.79 11.47 2.21
C ALA A 30 11.77 12.36 3.47
N GLU A 31 12.94 12.76 3.98
CA GLU A 31 13.04 13.62 5.15
C GLU A 31 12.48 15.02 4.89
N LYS A 32 12.87 15.62 3.75
CA LYS A 32 12.38 16.93 3.33
C LYS A 32 10.86 16.93 3.15
N ASN A 33 10.34 15.94 2.43
CA ASN A 33 8.94 15.89 2.04
C ASN A 33 8.03 15.62 3.26
N ASP A 34 8.45 14.75 4.21
CA ASP A 34 7.72 14.56 5.47
C ASP A 34 7.67 15.86 6.29
N LEU A 35 8.80 16.56 6.43
CA LEU A 35 8.87 17.79 7.20
C LEU A 35 7.93 18.87 6.66
N ASN A 36 7.89 19.03 5.34
CA ASN A 36 7.13 20.07 4.66
C ASN A 36 5.70 19.65 4.30
N SER A 37 5.34 18.36 4.43
CA SER A 37 4.11 17.77 3.87
C SER A 37 4.04 17.97 2.36
N GLU A 38 5.11 17.69 1.64
CA GLU A 38 5.22 17.82 0.19
C GLU A 38 5.19 16.42 -0.47
N PHE A 39 4.57 16.33 -1.64
CA PHE A 39 4.56 15.09 -2.41
C PHE A 39 5.98 14.75 -2.92
N PRO A 40 6.41 13.47 -2.90
CA PRO A 40 7.76 13.05 -3.27
C PRO A 40 7.93 12.93 -4.79
N TYR A 41 7.76 14.02 -5.53
CA TYR A 41 7.83 14.04 -7.00
C TYR A 41 9.12 13.44 -7.53
N GLU A 42 10.27 13.76 -6.93
CA GLU A 42 11.56 13.25 -7.37
C GLU A 42 11.65 11.72 -7.24
N ASN A 43 11.15 11.18 -6.12
CA ASN A 43 11.16 9.74 -5.88
C ASN A 43 10.19 9.00 -6.84
N ILE A 44 8.98 9.54 -7.02
CA ILE A 44 7.98 8.95 -7.90
C ILE A 44 8.41 9.04 -9.37
N ASN A 45 8.93 10.18 -9.81
CA ASN A 45 9.41 10.34 -11.18
C ASN A 45 10.59 9.39 -11.47
N TRP A 46 11.53 9.24 -10.53
CA TRP A 46 12.59 8.25 -10.67
C TRP A 46 12.04 6.82 -10.86
N LEU A 47 11.04 6.41 -10.09
CA LEU A 47 10.40 5.10 -10.25
C LEU A 47 9.74 4.94 -11.62
N ILE A 48 9.10 5.99 -12.14
CA ILE A 48 8.49 5.99 -13.49
C ILE A 48 9.59 5.87 -14.56
N ASP A 49 10.62 6.71 -14.50
CA ASP A 49 11.70 6.77 -15.48
C ASP A 49 12.49 5.45 -15.55
N GLU A 50 12.66 4.79 -14.40
CA GLU A 50 13.27 3.46 -14.32
C GLU A 50 12.35 2.33 -14.78
N GLY A 51 11.08 2.63 -15.04
CA GLY A 51 10.07 1.69 -15.52
C GLY A 51 9.44 0.82 -14.44
N TYR A 52 9.55 1.21 -13.16
CA TYR A 52 8.97 0.45 -12.05
C TYR A 52 7.44 0.30 -12.19
N THR A 53 6.76 1.34 -12.62
CA THR A 53 5.29 1.38 -12.73
C THR A 53 4.71 0.40 -13.75
N LYS A 54 5.50 -0.03 -14.73
CA LYS A 54 5.06 -0.93 -15.80
C LYS A 54 5.45 -2.40 -15.61
N ILE A 55 6.25 -2.74 -14.58
CA ILE A 55 6.71 -4.13 -14.39
C ILE A 55 5.55 -5.12 -14.14
N VAL A 56 4.42 -4.65 -13.61
CA VAL A 56 3.21 -5.44 -13.33
C VAL A 56 2.37 -5.74 -14.56
N LEU A 57 2.62 -5.04 -15.67
CA LEU A 57 1.99 -5.41 -16.95
C LEU A 57 2.52 -6.75 -17.43
N PRO A 58 1.67 -7.55 -18.10
CA PRO A 58 2.13 -8.75 -18.81
C PRO A 58 3.19 -8.43 -19.88
N LYS A 59 4.10 -9.36 -20.14
CA LYS A 59 5.11 -9.23 -21.22
C LYS A 59 4.51 -8.98 -22.58
N SER A 60 3.31 -9.54 -22.85
CA SER A 60 2.56 -9.27 -24.09
C SER A 60 2.25 -7.79 -24.30
N TYR A 61 2.20 -7.01 -23.23
CA TYR A 61 2.00 -5.55 -23.24
C TYR A 61 3.30 -4.77 -23.02
N GLY A 62 4.47 -5.41 -23.01
CA GLY A 62 5.74 -4.74 -22.81
C GLY A 62 6.15 -4.53 -21.32
N GLY A 63 5.44 -5.17 -20.39
CA GLY A 63 5.83 -5.26 -18.98
C GLY A 63 6.82 -6.39 -18.67
N GLU A 64 6.95 -6.72 -17.40
CA GLU A 64 7.88 -7.77 -16.93
C GLU A 64 7.19 -8.95 -16.23
N ASP A 65 5.84 -9.03 -16.23
CA ASP A 65 5.03 -10.07 -15.54
C ASP A 65 5.30 -10.14 -14.02
N ALA A 66 5.60 -9.01 -13.36
CA ALA A 66 5.84 -9.03 -11.92
C ALA A 66 4.62 -9.57 -11.17
N THR A 67 4.88 -10.44 -10.22
CA THR A 67 3.86 -11.12 -9.40
C THR A 67 3.59 -10.35 -8.11
N PRO A 68 2.50 -10.66 -7.37
CA PRO A 68 2.29 -10.12 -6.03
C PRO A 68 3.47 -10.38 -5.06
N GLU A 69 4.18 -11.50 -5.20
CA GLU A 69 5.36 -11.80 -4.38
C GLU A 69 6.52 -10.84 -4.69
N ASP A 70 6.75 -10.54 -5.98
CA ASP A 70 7.77 -9.57 -6.39
C ASP A 70 7.46 -8.18 -5.82
N ILE A 71 6.18 -7.78 -5.87
CA ILE A 71 5.75 -6.48 -5.34
C ILE A 71 5.90 -6.42 -3.81
N ILE A 72 5.62 -7.48 -3.07
CA ILE A 72 5.90 -7.53 -1.62
C ILE A 72 7.38 -7.23 -1.35
N LEU A 73 8.30 -7.89 -2.06
CA LEU A 73 9.74 -7.71 -1.90
C LEU A 73 10.18 -6.27 -2.22
N PHE A 74 9.69 -5.72 -3.32
CA PHE A 74 10.07 -4.37 -3.76
C PHE A 74 9.47 -3.29 -2.87
N GLN A 75 8.24 -3.47 -2.42
CA GLN A 75 7.57 -2.53 -1.51
C GLN A 75 8.16 -2.58 -0.09
N GLU A 76 8.59 -3.75 0.40
CA GLU A 76 9.36 -3.85 1.63
C GLU A 76 10.70 -3.09 1.50
N THR A 77 11.36 -3.22 0.35
CA THR A 77 12.62 -2.52 0.07
C THR A 77 12.44 -1.01 0.03
N LEU A 78 11.44 -0.52 -0.70
CA LEU A 78 11.10 0.90 -0.77
C LEU A 78 10.62 1.44 0.58
N GLY A 79 9.76 0.70 1.29
CA GLY A 79 9.23 1.08 2.60
C GLY A 79 10.31 1.25 3.67
N ARG A 80 11.39 0.48 3.59
CA ARG A 80 12.59 0.63 4.43
C ARG A 80 13.32 1.96 4.15
N ILE A 81 13.20 2.50 2.96
CA ILE A 81 13.88 3.72 2.51
C ILE A 81 12.96 4.93 2.72
N ASP A 82 11.76 4.87 2.15
CA ASP A 82 10.72 5.90 2.24
C ASP A 82 9.32 5.29 2.20
N GLY A 83 8.67 5.23 3.37
CA GLY A 83 7.34 4.64 3.51
C GLY A 83 6.26 5.37 2.72
N ALA A 84 6.33 6.70 2.61
CA ALA A 84 5.33 7.49 1.88
C ALA A 84 5.41 7.25 0.37
N THR A 85 6.62 7.29 -0.21
CA THR A 85 6.85 6.93 -1.62
C THR A 85 6.38 5.50 -1.91
N ALA A 86 6.75 4.54 -1.03
CA ALA A 86 6.39 3.14 -1.19
C ALA A 86 4.87 2.94 -1.15
N LEU A 87 4.16 3.54 -0.19
CA LEU A 87 2.72 3.43 -0.08
C LEU A 87 2.02 4.07 -1.29
N ALA A 88 2.49 5.26 -1.71
CA ALA A 88 1.93 5.97 -2.85
C ALA A 88 1.99 5.13 -4.13
N ILE A 89 3.18 4.71 -4.54
CA ILE A 89 3.35 3.95 -5.78
C ILE A 89 2.77 2.53 -5.67
N GLY A 90 2.72 1.96 -4.47
CA GLY A 90 2.16 0.64 -4.21
C GLY A 90 0.70 0.51 -4.64
N TRP A 91 -0.09 1.57 -4.48
CA TRP A 91 -1.48 1.57 -4.94
C TRP A 91 -1.60 1.40 -6.46
N HIS A 92 -0.77 2.10 -7.24
CA HIS A 92 -0.72 1.91 -8.69
C HIS A 92 -0.35 0.45 -9.04
N MET A 93 0.71 -0.08 -8.41
CA MET A 93 1.18 -1.44 -8.64
C MET A 93 0.08 -2.47 -8.34
N GLY A 94 -0.63 -2.29 -7.23
CA GLY A 94 -1.73 -3.16 -6.83
C GLY A 94 -2.93 -3.10 -7.76
N VAL A 95 -3.32 -1.91 -8.21
CA VAL A 95 -4.46 -1.69 -9.11
C VAL A 95 -4.17 -2.25 -10.49
N VAL A 96 -3.05 -1.89 -11.10
CA VAL A 96 -2.69 -2.33 -12.45
C VAL A 96 -2.46 -3.85 -12.46
N GLY A 97 -1.71 -4.38 -11.48
CA GLY A 97 -1.47 -5.81 -11.38
C GLY A 97 -2.76 -6.63 -11.31
N GLN A 98 -3.73 -6.19 -10.49
CA GLN A 98 -5.04 -6.84 -10.41
C GLN A 98 -5.80 -6.79 -11.72
N ILE A 99 -5.91 -5.62 -12.36
CA ILE A 99 -6.67 -5.42 -13.60
C ILE A 99 -6.21 -6.41 -14.68
N TYR A 100 -4.89 -6.53 -14.87
CA TYR A 100 -4.34 -7.39 -15.92
C TYR A 100 -4.32 -8.87 -15.54
N GLN A 101 -4.04 -9.21 -14.28
CA GLN A 101 -4.07 -10.61 -13.83
C GLN A 101 -5.48 -11.21 -13.90
N GLU A 102 -6.50 -10.46 -13.45
CA GLU A 102 -7.89 -10.92 -13.42
C GLU A 102 -8.66 -10.59 -14.72
N LYS A 103 -8.05 -9.84 -15.65
CA LYS A 103 -8.68 -9.37 -16.90
C LYS A 103 -10.01 -8.69 -16.62
N LEU A 104 -10.01 -7.72 -15.71
CA LEU A 104 -11.22 -7.09 -15.20
C LEU A 104 -11.95 -6.24 -16.25
N TRP A 105 -11.26 -5.76 -17.27
CA TRP A 105 -11.78 -4.87 -18.29
C TRP A 105 -11.91 -5.58 -19.65
N THR A 106 -12.59 -4.93 -20.60
CA THR A 106 -12.65 -5.42 -21.99
C THR A 106 -11.26 -5.40 -22.63
N GLN A 107 -11.05 -6.23 -23.64
CA GLN A 107 -9.74 -6.33 -24.31
C GLN A 107 -9.28 -4.98 -24.87
N ASP A 108 -10.19 -4.25 -25.53
CA ASP A 108 -9.88 -2.94 -26.11
C ASP A 108 -9.42 -1.92 -25.05
N LEU A 109 -10.04 -1.93 -23.86
CA LEU A 109 -9.65 -1.07 -22.74
C LEU A 109 -8.32 -1.51 -22.09
N LEU A 110 -8.07 -2.83 -22.03
CA LEU A 110 -6.77 -3.34 -21.56
C LEU A 110 -5.66 -2.91 -22.51
N ASP A 111 -5.89 -2.99 -23.83
CA ASP A 111 -4.91 -2.59 -24.84
C ASP A 111 -4.64 -1.07 -24.77
N GLU A 112 -5.70 -0.23 -24.73
CA GLU A 112 -5.62 1.23 -24.59
C GLU A 112 -4.86 1.63 -23.32
N PHE A 113 -5.23 1.05 -22.18
CA PHE A 113 -4.64 1.43 -20.89
C PHE A 113 -3.20 0.93 -20.70
N ALA A 114 -2.84 -0.21 -21.33
CA ALA A 114 -1.44 -0.68 -21.31
C ALA A 114 -0.50 0.33 -21.98
N GLU A 115 -0.90 0.90 -23.12
CA GLU A 115 -0.13 1.95 -23.80
C GLU A 115 0.05 3.19 -22.90
N GLU A 116 -1.01 3.59 -22.21
CA GLU A 116 -0.97 4.69 -21.25
C GLU A 116 0.05 4.42 -20.12
N VAL A 117 0.00 3.23 -19.50
CA VAL A 117 0.93 2.83 -18.44
C VAL A 117 2.37 2.76 -18.95
N LEU A 118 2.60 2.26 -20.15
CA LEU A 118 3.94 2.24 -20.77
C LEU A 118 4.49 3.66 -20.97
N ASN A 119 3.61 4.63 -21.22
CA ASN A 119 3.93 6.05 -21.37
C ASN A 119 3.96 6.83 -20.03
N GLY A 120 3.89 6.13 -18.89
CA GLY A 120 4.04 6.71 -17.57
C GLY A 120 2.74 7.13 -16.89
N ALA A 121 1.59 6.62 -17.35
CA ALA A 121 0.33 6.83 -16.66
C ALA A 121 0.34 6.17 -15.28
N ILE A 122 -0.26 6.87 -14.31
CA ILE A 122 -0.40 6.42 -12.92
C ILE A 122 -1.87 6.47 -12.53
N VAL A 123 -2.36 5.37 -11.96
CA VAL A 123 -3.75 5.22 -11.54
C VAL A 123 -3.86 4.78 -10.08
N ASN A 124 -4.92 5.22 -9.42
CA ASN A 124 -5.36 4.67 -8.14
C ASN A 124 -6.90 4.60 -8.08
N ARG A 125 -7.42 3.72 -7.22
CA ARG A 125 -8.86 3.64 -6.93
C ARG A 125 -9.27 4.73 -5.95
N ALA A 126 -10.20 5.58 -6.35
CA ALA A 126 -10.84 6.61 -5.51
C ALA A 126 -12.22 6.10 -5.06
N VAL A 127 -12.31 5.57 -3.84
CA VAL A 127 -13.47 4.79 -3.38
C VAL A 127 -14.09 5.35 -2.11
N SER A 128 -13.26 5.77 -1.14
CA SER A 128 -13.70 6.21 0.18
C SER A 128 -14.37 7.58 0.16
N GLU A 129 -15.33 7.79 1.07
CA GLU A 129 -16.03 9.06 1.27
C GLU A 129 -16.08 9.41 2.75
N ALA A 130 -16.16 10.70 3.07
CA ALA A 130 -16.15 11.17 4.45
C ALA A 130 -17.38 10.69 5.26
N GLU A 131 -18.56 10.71 4.65
CA GLU A 131 -19.81 10.37 5.33
C GLU A 131 -20.14 8.89 5.28
N THR A 132 -19.98 8.25 4.11
CA THR A 132 -20.37 6.85 3.90
C THR A 132 -19.23 5.86 4.14
N GLY A 133 -17.99 6.35 4.26
CA GLY A 133 -16.80 5.52 4.40
C GLY A 133 -16.47 4.77 3.11
N SER A 134 -15.96 3.55 3.25
CA SER A 134 -15.62 2.71 2.10
C SER A 134 -16.77 1.78 1.72
N PRO A 135 -17.17 1.71 0.44
CA PRO A 135 -18.17 0.75 -0.06
C PRO A 135 -17.79 -0.72 0.19
N THR A 136 -16.53 -1.01 0.50
CA THR A 136 -16.09 -2.37 0.90
C THR A 136 -16.75 -2.85 2.19
N ARG A 137 -17.34 -1.94 2.99
CA ARG A 137 -18.17 -2.26 4.16
C ARG A 137 -19.67 -2.39 3.83
N GLY A 138 -20.05 -2.32 2.55
CA GLY A 138 -21.42 -2.48 2.08
C GLY A 138 -22.25 -1.17 2.09
N ALA A 139 -21.65 -0.03 2.40
CA ALA A 139 -22.34 1.25 2.28
C ALA A 139 -22.47 1.67 0.81
N ARG A 140 -23.64 2.20 0.45
CA ARG A 140 -23.86 2.84 -0.84
C ARG A 140 -23.12 4.17 -0.86
N PRO A 141 -22.25 4.44 -1.85
CA PRO A 141 -21.56 5.74 -1.94
C PRO A 141 -22.55 6.87 -2.23
N SER A 142 -22.26 8.06 -1.73
CA SER A 142 -22.96 9.30 -2.07
C SER A 142 -22.59 9.75 -3.49
N THR A 143 -21.36 9.52 -3.92
CA THR A 143 -20.95 9.75 -5.32
C THR A 143 -21.80 8.92 -6.24
N HIS A 144 -22.42 9.55 -7.21
CA HIS A 144 -23.35 8.92 -8.16
C HIS A 144 -23.00 9.28 -9.60
N ALA A 145 -23.42 8.43 -10.52
CA ALA A 145 -23.24 8.57 -11.94
C ALA A 145 -24.59 8.44 -12.64
N ASP A 146 -25.14 9.55 -13.07
CA ASP A 146 -26.44 9.63 -13.74
C ASP A 146 -26.24 9.53 -15.27
N ARG A 147 -27.08 8.74 -15.92
CA ARG A 147 -27.01 8.52 -17.37
C ARG A 147 -27.44 9.76 -18.16
N ASP A 148 -26.62 10.15 -19.15
CA ASP A 148 -26.91 11.19 -20.14
C ASP A 148 -26.54 10.69 -21.56
N GLY A 149 -27.47 10.04 -22.23
CA GLY A 149 -27.23 9.45 -23.54
C GLY A 149 -26.19 8.32 -23.51
N ASP A 150 -25.09 8.49 -24.20
CA ASP A 150 -23.92 7.59 -24.22
C ASP A 150 -22.84 7.95 -23.18
N HIS A 151 -23.17 8.87 -22.26
CA HIS A 151 -22.29 9.32 -21.18
C HIS A 151 -22.93 9.11 -19.80
N TYR A 152 -22.14 9.28 -18.79
CA TYR A 152 -22.53 9.45 -17.39
C TYR A 152 -22.03 10.80 -16.88
N ILE A 153 -22.88 11.47 -16.09
CA ILE A 153 -22.50 12.68 -15.34
C ILE A 153 -22.22 12.25 -13.90
N ILE A 154 -21.00 12.50 -13.44
CA ILE A 154 -20.54 12.01 -12.14
C ILE A 154 -20.37 13.18 -11.19
N ASN A 155 -21.03 13.06 -10.02
CA ASN A 155 -20.99 14.05 -8.95
C ASN A 155 -20.63 13.38 -7.62
N GLY A 156 -19.76 14.05 -6.83
CA GLY A 156 -19.40 13.62 -5.49
C GLY A 156 -17.99 13.97 -5.07
N VAL A 157 -17.59 13.50 -3.88
CA VAL A 157 -16.27 13.74 -3.31
C VAL A 157 -15.68 12.42 -2.80
N LYS A 158 -14.44 12.13 -3.20
CA LYS A 158 -13.68 10.97 -2.68
C LYS A 158 -12.57 11.43 -1.76
N THR A 159 -12.45 10.79 -0.61
CA THR A 159 -11.41 11.08 0.38
C THR A 159 -10.27 10.07 0.31
N PHE A 160 -9.12 10.43 0.89
CA PHE A 160 -7.95 9.55 0.92
C PHE A 160 -7.46 9.10 -0.46
N THR A 161 -7.53 10.00 -1.46
CA THR A 161 -7.05 9.71 -2.82
C THR A 161 -5.53 9.80 -2.86
N THR A 162 -4.87 8.75 -2.39
CA THR A 162 -3.40 8.68 -2.29
C THR A 162 -2.74 8.99 -3.63
N MET A 163 -1.69 9.83 -3.58
CA MET A 163 -0.94 10.29 -4.76
C MET A 163 -1.79 11.21 -5.68
N SER A 164 -2.82 11.86 -5.13
CA SER A 164 -3.77 12.69 -5.89
C SER A 164 -3.09 13.74 -6.76
N GLN A 165 -1.97 14.31 -6.31
CA GLN A 165 -1.20 15.33 -7.05
C GLN A 165 -0.50 14.79 -8.31
N ARG A 166 -0.24 13.46 -8.40
CA ARG A 166 0.55 12.87 -9.49
C ARG A 166 -0.25 11.90 -10.36
N LEU A 167 -1.42 11.45 -9.92
CA LEU A 167 -2.29 10.55 -10.70
C LEU A 167 -2.62 11.19 -12.04
N THR A 168 -2.52 10.41 -13.11
CA THR A 168 -2.99 10.77 -14.46
C THR A 168 -4.40 10.27 -14.70
N HIS A 169 -4.77 9.18 -14.00
CA HIS A 169 -6.08 8.57 -14.08
C HIS A 169 -6.60 8.23 -12.68
N PHE A 170 -7.92 8.36 -12.51
CA PHE A 170 -8.64 7.99 -11.31
C PHE A 170 -9.64 6.87 -11.63
N LEU A 171 -9.57 5.76 -10.90
CA LEU A 171 -10.58 4.72 -10.99
C LEU A 171 -11.64 4.98 -9.92
N VAL A 172 -12.66 5.76 -10.30
CA VAL A 172 -13.65 6.30 -9.36
C VAL A 172 -14.80 5.35 -9.16
N GLY A 173 -15.07 4.99 -7.89
CA GLY A 173 -16.24 4.22 -7.51
C GLY A 173 -17.47 5.13 -7.33
N ALA A 174 -18.53 4.95 -8.11
CA ALA A 174 -19.78 5.69 -8.01
C ALA A 174 -20.99 4.75 -8.02
N TYR A 175 -22.07 5.14 -7.37
CA TYR A 175 -23.35 4.45 -7.52
C TYR A 175 -23.95 4.77 -8.88
N VAL A 176 -24.38 3.74 -9.62
CA VAL A 176 -25.03 3.87 -10.93
C VAL A 176 -26.51 3.54 -10.76
N PRO A 177 -27.41 4.55 -10.71
CA PRO A 177 -28.81 4.33 -10.40
C PRO A 177 -29.52 3.36 -11.37
N GLU A 178 -29.28 3.47 -12.67
CA GLU A 178 -29.90 2.60 -13.69
C GLU A 178 -29.50 1.13 -13.57
N LYS A 179 -28.36 0.83 -12.92
CA LYS A 179 -27.85 -0.53 -12.70
C LYS A 179 -28.04 -1.02 -11.28
N GLU A 180 -28.53 -0.14 -10.39
CA GLU A 180 -28.63 -0.39 -8.94
C GLU A 180 -27.35 -0.95 -8.32
N ALA A 181 -26.16 -0.55 -8.84
CA ALA A 181 -24.87 -1.14 -8.55
C ALA A 181 -23.77 -0.10 -8.33
N LEU A 182 -22.66 -0.53 -7.73
CA LEU A 182 -21.41 0.22 -7.70
C LEU A 182 -20.70 0.05 -9.06
N GLY A 183 -20.50 1.16 -9.76
CA GLY A 183 -19.68 1.23 -10.98
C GLY A 183 -18.30 1.81 -10.70
N PHE A 184 -17.29 1.39 -11.48
CA PHE A 184 -15.97 2.02 -11.49
C PHE A 184 -15.74 2.67 -12.85
N PHE A 185 -15.38 3.94 -12.80
CA PHE A 185 -15.13 4.75 -13.98
C PHE A 185 -13.65 5.11 -14.07
N LEU A 186 -13.04 4.87 -15.23
CA LEU A 186 -11.68 5.34 -15.51
C LEU A 186 -11.75 6.78 -16.00
N ILE A 187 -11.29 7.73 -15.20
CA ILE A 187 -11.40 9.17 -15.44
C ILE A 187 -10.00 9.77 -15.58
N PRO A 188 -9.65 10.34 -16.74
CA PRO A 188 -8.41 11.11 -16.89
C PRO A 188 -8.41 12.35 -16.01
N ARG A 189 -7.20 12.76 -15.52
CA ARG A 189 -7.03 13.97 -14.70
C ARG A 189 -7.57 15.24 -15.35
N GLU A 190 -7.42 15.36 -16.66
CA GLU A 190 -7.77 16.56 -17.42
C GLU A 190 -9.28 16.65 -17.73
N SER A 191 -10.09 15.75 -17.17
CA SER A 191 -11.55 15.78 -17.36
C SER A 191 -12.13 17.06 -16.75
N GLU A 192 -12.99 17.76 -17.51
CA GLU A 192 -13.70 18.93 -17.02
C GLU A 192 -14.56 18.59 -15.81
N GLY A 193 -14.59 19.44 -14.80
CA GLY A 193 -15.30 19.21 -13.52
C GLY A 193 -14.53 18.38 -12.50
N LEU A 194 -13.35 17.81 -12.85
CA LEU A 194 -12.50 17.11 -11.90
C LEU A 194 -11.50 18.06 -11.25
N SER A 195 -11.41 18.04 -9.92
CA SER A 195 -10.42 18.84 -9.18
C SER A 195 -9.93 18.13 -7.92
N ILE A 196 -8.79 18.59 -7.39
CA ILE A 196 -8.20 18.10 -6.15
C ILE A 196 -8.34 19.20 -5.09
N ALA A 197 -8.99 18.88 -3.98
CA ALA A 197 -9.05 19.76 -2.81
C ALA A 197 -7.80 19.52 -1.95
N GLU A 198 -6.92 20.50 -1.86
CA GLU A 198 -5.65 20.39 -1.13
C GLU A 198 -5.88 20.46 0.40
N ASN A 199 -6.36 19.37 0.97
CA ASN A 199 -6.78 19.28 2.37
C ASN A 199 -6.08 18.17 3.18
N TRP A 200 -5.01 17.56 2.64
CA TRP A 200 -4.27 16.51 3.35
C TRP A 200 -3.47 17.09 4.52
N ASN A 201 -3.88 16.79 5.74
CA ASN A 201 -3.23 17.26 6.96
C ASN A 201 -3.23 16.16 8.02
N MET A 202 -2.27 15.24 7.95
CA MET A 202 -2.19 14.05 8.78
C MET A 202 -0.90 13.99 9.60
N VAL A 203 -0.93 13.26 10.72
CA VAL A 203 0.22 13.10 11.59
C VAL A 203 1.30 12.19 10.99
N GLY A 204 0.91 11.21 10.19
CA GLY A 204 1.80 10.25 9.51
C GLY A 204 1.44 10.12 8.03
N MET A 205 2.34 9.53 7.26
CA MET A 205 2.23 9.44 5.80
C MET A 205 1.98 10.81 5.16
N ARG A 206 2.62 11.84 5.70
CA ARG A 206 2.40 13.26 5.33
C ARG A 206 2.65 13.50 3.84
N ALA A 207 3.69 12.88 3.31
CA ALA A 207 4.09 13.04 1.92
C ALA A 207 3.29 12.17 0.91
N THR A 208 2.25 11.43 1.33
CA THR A 208 1.38 10.72 0.36
C THR A 208 0.39 11.62 -0.35
N GLU A 209 0.15 12.83 0.18
CA GLU A 209 -0.81 13.82 -0.33
C GLU A 209 -2.10 13.17 -0.83
N SER A 210 -2.77 12.49 0.13
CA SER A 210 -4.01 11.75 -0.13
C SER A 210 -5.23 12.68 -0.03
N HIS A 211 -5.19 13.77 -0.79
CA HIS A 211 -6.24 14.79 -0.83
C HIS A 211 -7.58 14.25 -1.32
N ASP A 212 -8.60 15.05 -1.14
CA ASP A 212 -9.93 14.75 -1.67
C ASP A 212 -9.99 15.02 -3.17
N LEU A 213 -10.63 14.10 -3.89
CA LEU A 213 -10.99 14.22 -5.29
C LEU A 213 -12.43 14.72 -5.38
N VAL A 214 -12.63 15.86 -6.02
CA VAL A 214 -13.93 16.49 -6.24
C VAL A 214 -14.38 16.26 -7.68
N LEU A 215 -15.61 15.83 -7.83
CA LEU A 215 -16.27 15.57 -9.12
C LEU A 215 -17.52 16.45 -9.17
N ASP A 216 -17.54 17.41 -10.07
CA ASP A 216 -18.60 18.38 -10.28
C ASP A 216 -19.04 18.34 -11.76
N ASP A 217 -20.13 17.64 -12.02
CA ASP A 217 -20.65 17.37 -13.36
C ASP A 217 -19.62 16.75 -14.35
N VAL A 218 -18.77 15.86 -13.85
CA VAL A 218 -17.75 15.18 -14.69
C VAL A 218 -18.43 14.28 -15.69
N LYS A 219 -18.28 14.61 -17.00
CA LYS A 219 -18.87 13.85 -18.10
C LYS A 219 -17.94 12.76 -18.58
N VAL A 220 -18.39 11.48 -18.49
CA VAL A 220 -17.60 10.30 -18.84
C VAL A 220 -18.37 9.43 -19.82
N HIS A 221 -17.76 9.09 -20.95
CA HIS A 221 -18.36 8.19 -21.94
C HIS A 221 -18.56 6.77 -21.36
N GLU A 222 -19.67 6.12 -21.70
CA GLU A 222 -20.08 4.80 -21.13
C GLU A 222 -19.00 3.70 -21.29
N LYS A 223 -18.16 3.76 -22.32
CA LYS A 223 -17.06 2.80 -22.50
C LYS A 223 -16.09 2.77 -21.31
N TYR A 224 -15.98 3.88 -20.57
CA TYR A 224 -15.11 4.00 -19.39
C TYR A 224 -15.78 3.63 -18.06
N LEU A 225 -17.02 3.14 -18.07
CA LEU A 225 -17.58 2.35 -16.99
C LEU A 225 -16.94 0.94 -17.06
N VAL A 226 -15.77 0.81 -16.46
CA VAL A 226 -14.89 -0.36 -16.67
C VAL A 226 -15.20 -1.56 -15.79
N GLU A 227 -15.88 -1.34 -14.65
CA GLU A 227 -16.32 -2.42 -13.75
C GLU A 227 -17.71 -2.11 -13.20
N VAL A 228 -18.57 -3.15 -13.08
CA VAL A 228 -19.86 -3.08 -12.37
C VAL A 228 -19.90 -4.19 -11.33
N VAL A 229 -20.13 -3.81 -10.06
CA VAL A 229 -20.13 -4.73 -8.95
C VAL A 229 -21.55 -4.83 -8.39
N ASN A 230 -22.18 -5.97 -8.63
CA ASN A 230 -23.51 -6.27 -8.09
C ASN A 230 -23.38 -6.89 -6.68
N GLY A 231 -23.99 -6.24 -5.71
CA GLY A 231 -23.95 -6.67 -4.31
C GLY A 231 -22.75 -6.12 -3.52
N PRO A 232 -22.63 -6.47 -2.24
CA PRO A 232 -21.44 -6.09 -1.48
C PRO A 232 -20.24 -6.67 -2.21
N ARG A 233 -19.29 -5.83 -2.58
CA ARG A 233 -18.04 -6.29 -3.15
C ARG A 233 -17.49 -7.31 -2.18
N GLY A 234 -17.63 -8.56 -2.58
CA GLY A 234 -17.39 -9.70 -1.71
C GLY A 234 -16.02 -9.53 -1.07
N ASN A 235 -15.93 -9.95 0.09
CA ASN A 235 -14.79 -10.02 0.97
C ASN A 235 -13.46 -10.49 0.33
N ASN A 236 -13.29 -10.44 -0.98
CA ASN A 236 -12.12 -10.91 -1.69
C ASN A 236 -10.98 -9.94 -1.49
N ILE A 237 -10.12 -10.27 -0.54
CA ILE A 237 -8.85 -9.59 -0.40
C ILE A 237 -7.96 -10.09 -1.52
N ASN A 238 -7.63 -9.18 -2.39
CA ASN A 238 -6.74 -9.42 -3.49
C ASN A 238 -5.28 -9.50 -3.00
N PRO A 239 -4.47 -10.46 -3.42
CA PRO A 239 -3.06 -10.59 -3.01
C PRO A 239 -2.21 -9.38 -3.37
N TRP A 240 -2.60 -8.63 -4.40
CA TRP A 240 -1.95 -7.36 -4.73
C TRP A 240 -2.02 -6.34 -3.60
N ASN A 241 -3.04 -6.41 -2.73
CA ASN A 241 -3.14 -5.56 -1.54
C ASN A 241 -2.07 -5.84 -0.49
N LEU A 242 -1.31 -6.94 -0.59
CA LEU A 242 -0.16 -7.22 0.29
C LEU A 242 1.00 -6.24 0.09
N HIS A 243 0.97 -5.40 -0.95
CA HIS A 243 1.86 -4.26 -1.05
C HIS A 243 1.77 -3.35 0.18
N ILE A 244 0.57 -3.21 0.77
CA ILE A 244 0.31 -2.36 1.94
C ILE A 244 1.11 -2.85 3.16
N PRO A 245 0.91 -4.08 3.68
CA PRO A 245 1.69 -4.56 4.82
C PRO A 245 3.18 -4.66 4.51
N ALA A 246 3.59 -4.91 3.26
CA ALA A 246 5.00 -4.93 2.87
C ALA A 246 5.69 -3.58 3.10
N VAL A 247 5.04 -2.46 2.81
CA VAL A 247 5.55 -1.12 3.13
C VAL A 247 5.78 -0.97 4.63
N TYR A 248 4.82 -1.38 5.45
CA TYR A 248 4.90 -1.27 6.91
C TYR A 248 5.96 -2.21 7.51
N LEU A 249 6.18 -3.37 6.92
CA LEU A 249 7.30 -4.25 7.25
C LEU A 249 8.64 -3.56 6.98
N GLY A 250 8.76 -2.88 5.84
CA GLY A 250 9.92 -2.06 5.49
C GLY A 250 10.20 -0.95 6.50
N ILE A 251 9.16 -0.20 6.92
CA ILE A 251 9.28 0.85 7.94
C ILE A 251 9.73 0.24 9.29
N GLY A 252 9.17 -0.91 9.69
CA GLY A 252 9.59 -1.64 10.88
C GLY A 252 11.07 -2.04 10.82
N GLN A 253 11.53 -2.52 9.66
CA GLN A 253 12.94 -2.82 9.43
C GLN A 253 13.83 -1.56 9.52
N ALA A 254 13.42 -0.44 8.94
CA ALA A 254 14.15 0.82 9.03
C ALA A 254 14.33 1.28 10.48
N ALA A 255 13.28 1.15 11.28
CA ALA A 255 13.33 1.48 12.71
C ALA A 255 14.28 0.56 13.49
N ARG A 256 14.26 -0.75 13.20
CA ARG A 256 15.19 -1.72 13.79
C ARG A 256 16.63 -1.41 13.41
N ASP A 257 16.90 -1.17 12.12
CA ASP A 257 18.23 -0.85 11.63
C ASP A 257 18.78 0.39 12.34
N TYR A 258 18.01 1.47 12.37
CA TYR A 258 18.38 2.71 13.05
C TYR A 258 18.66 2.51 14.55
N ALA A 259 17.83 1.76 15.26
CA ALA A 259 18.01 1.53 16.69
C ALA A 259 19.25 0.69 17.00
N VAL A 260 19.57 -0.29 16.13
CA VAL A 260 20.79 -1.12 16.28
C VAL A 260 22.04 -0.28 16.00
N ASP A 261 22.04 0.52 14.92
CA ASP A 261 23.16 1.40 14.58
C ASP A 261 23.38 2.41 15.72
N PHE A 262 22.31 3.05 16.19
CA PHE A 262 22.38 3.95 17.35
C PHE A 262 22.93 3.27 18.59
N ALA A 263 22.51 2.05 18.89
CA ALA A 263 22.99 1.33 20.08
C ALA A 263 24.47 0.98 19.99
N ASN A 264 24.98 0.67 18.78
CA ASN A 264 26.38 0.36 18.53
C ASN A 264 27.31 1.59 18.58
N GLU A 265 26.76 2.80 18.40
CA GLU A 265 27.53 4.04 18.35
C GLU A 265 27.43 4.88 19.63
N TYR A 266 26.28 4.83 20.31
CA TYR A 266 26.01 5.72 21.43
C TYR A 266 26.65 5.26 22.73
N SER A 267 27.58 6.08 23.26
CA SER A 267 28.30 5.89 24.51
C SER A 267 28.01 7.07 25.45
N PRO A 268 27.01 6.98 26.35
CA PRO A 268 26.80 8.03 27.38
C PRO A 268 27.86 7.97 28.45
N GLY A 269 28.23 9.13 29.03
CA GLY A 269 29.28 9.23 30.03
C GLY A 269 29.04 8.49 31.37
N SER A 270 27.90 7.83 31.50
CA SER A 270 27.50 7.05 32.69
C SER A 270 27.88 5.56 32.62
N ILE A 271 28.36 5.08 31.46
CA ILE A 271 28.79 3.69 31.23
C ILE A 271 30.11 3.65 30.49
N ASP A 272 30.87 2.56 30.69
CA ASP A 272 32.01 2.24 29.86
C ASP A 272 31.52 1.48 28.59
N GLY A 273 31.87 1.98 27.40
CA GLY A 273 31.48 1.37 26.12
C GLY A 273 30.16 1.93 25.56
N VAL A 274 29.50 1.15 24.71
CA VAL A 274 28.28 1.54 24.00
C VAL A 274 27.05 0.93 24.65
N ILE A 275 25.86 1.52 24.43
CA ILE A 275 24.63 1.00 25.04
C ILE A 275 24.26 -0.40 24.50
N ALA A 276 24.78 -0.82 23.35
CA ALA A 276 24.61 -2.17 22.83
C ALA A 276 25.14 -3.27 23.78
N ASP A 277 26.10 -2.93 24.65
CA ASP A 277 26.67 -3.86 25.63
C ASP A 277 25.78 -4.05 26.87
N ILE A 278 24.76 -3.23 27.05
CA ILE A 278 23.82 -3.32 28.17
C ILE A 278 22.87 -4.51 27.96
N PRO A 279 22.75 -5.46 28.92
CA PRO A 279 21.91 -6.66 28.75
C PRO A 279 20.45 -6.37 28.38
N ALA A 280 19.85 -5.31 28.95
CA ALA A 280 18.47 -4.93 28.61
C ALA A 280 18.33 -4.42 27.16
N VAL A 281 19.37 -3.76 26.62
CA VAL A 281 19.39 -3.30 25.22
C VAL A 281 19.56 -4.51 24.29
N GLN A 282 20.44 -5.45 24.61
CA GLN A 282 20.60 -6.70 23.87
C GLN A 282 19.30 -7.50 23.82
N GLN A 283 18.57 -7.60 24.93
CA GLN A 283 17.27 -8.25 24.98
C GLN A 283 16.25 -7.56 24.05
N ASN A 284 16.21 -6.24 24.05
CA ASN A 284 15.33 -5.46 23.17
C ASN A 284 15.70 -5.65 21.69
N ILE A 285 16.98 -5.64 21.34
CA ILE A 285 17.45 -5.92 19.97
C ILE A 285 17.03 -7.33 19.55
N GLY A 286 17.23 -8.33 20.42
CA GLY A 286 16.80 -9.71 20.16
C GLY A 286 15.28 -9.84 19.97
N GLN A 287 14.48 -9.10 20.75
CA GLN A 287 13.03 -9.09 20.62
C GLN A 287 12.58 -8.46 19.28
N MET A 288 13.18 -7.34 18.85
CA MET A 288 12.90 -6.76 17.53
C MET A 288 13.23 -7.72 16.40
N GLU A 289 14.36 -8.41 16.48
CA GLU A 289 14.79 -9.37 15.48
C GLU A 289 13.84 -10.59 15.39
N LEU A 290 13.32 -11.04 16.55
CA LEU A 290 12.33 -12.11 16.60
C LEU A 290 11.01 -11.69 15.92
N GLU A 291 10.51 -10.49 16.24
CA GLU A 291 9.29 -9.94 15.62
C GLU A 291 9.47 -9.80 14.10
N LEU A 292 10.58 -9.21 13.65
CA LEU A 292 10.87 -8.99 12.23
C LEU A 292 10.97 -10.32 11.47
N THR A 293 11.70 -11.28 12.03
CA THR A 293 11.87 -12.62 11.44
C THR A 293 10.54 -13.33 11.30
N THR A 294 9.76 -13.42 12.38
CA THR A 294 8.46 -14.07 12.39
C THR A 294 7.51 -13.45 11.37
N THR A 295 7.44 -12.13 11.37
CA THR A 295 6.55 -11.35 10.48
C THR A 295 6.89 -11.57 9.02
N ARG A 296 8.17 -11.52 8.68
CA ARG A 296 8.62 -11.73 7.30
C ARG A 296 8.32 -13.13 6.81
N HIS A 297 8.63 -14.15 7.60
CA HIS A 297 8.28 -15.54 7.24
C HIS A 297 6.78 -15.72 7.07
N TYR A 298 5.96 -15.05 7.90
CA TYR A 298 4.52 -15.17 7.81
C TYR A 298 3.95 -14.60 6.51
N ILE A 299 4.30 -13.35 6.14
CA ILE A 299 3.78 -12.74 4.89
C ILE A 299 4.22 -13.53 3.66
N TYR A 300 5.49 -13.96 3.59
CA TYR A 300 5.98 -14.76 2.47
C TYR A 300 5.40 -16.17 2.45
N SER A 301 5.09 -16.76 3.60
CA SER A 301 4.36 -18.03 3.65
C SER A 301 2.95 -17.89 3.09
N VAL A 302 2.25 -16.80 3.42
CA VAL A 302 0.89 -16.55 2.93
C VAL A 302 0.86 -16.35 1.41
N ILE A 303 1.77 -15.54 0.86
CA ILE A 303 1.80 -15.34 -0.60
C ILE A 303 2.20 -16.61 -1.35
N ASN A 304 3.11 -17.42 -0.82
CA ASN A 304 3.47 -18.71 -1.42
C ASN A 304 2.29 -19.69 -1.46
N LYS A 305 1.41 -19.66 -0.44
CA LYS A 305 0.16 -20.46 -0.47
C LYS A 305 -0.78 -19.96 -1.56
N TYR A 306 -0.92 -18.63 -1.72
CA TYR A 306 -1.74 -18.06 -2.78
C TYR A 306 -1.26 -18.50 -4.17
N LEU A 307 0.04 -18.56 -4.40
CA LEU A 307 0.62 -19.00 -5.67
C LEU A 307 0.47 -20.52 -5.91
N ASN A 308 -0.02 -21.27 -4.92
CA ASN A 308 -0.25 -22.71 -5.03
C ASN A 308 -1.69 -22.99 -5.53
N PRO A 309 -1.88 -23.48 -6.77
CA PRO A 309 -3.20 -23.68 -7.37
C PRO A 309 -4.06 -24.76 -6.66
N SER A 310 -3.49 -25.52 -5.72
CA SER A 310 -4.22 -26.52 -4.94
C SER A 310 -4.95 -25.94 -3.72
N ILE A 311 -4.75 -24.66 -3.40
CA ILE A 311 -5.38 -24.00 -2.25
C ILE A 311 -6.58 -23.18 -2.72
N THR A 312 -7.71 -23.34 -2.03
CA THR A 312 -8.95 -22.65 -2.40
C THR A 312 -8.97 -21.18 -1.96
N ASP A 313 -9.61 -20.34 -2.74
CA ASP A 313 -9.75 -18.88 -2.49
C ASP A 313 -10.32 -18.55 -1.10
N ALA A 314 -11.27 -19.33 -0.62
CA ALA A 314 -11.89 -19.12 0.70
C ALA A 314 -10.91 -19.28 1.88
N VAL A 315 -9.87 -20.10 1.73
CA VAL A 315 -8.81 -20.26 2.76
C VAL A 315 -7.85 -19.09 2.69
N ILE A 316 -7.45 -18.72 1.48
CA ILE A 316 -6.49 -17.65 1.23
C ILE A 316 -7.03 -16.28 1.64
N ASP A 317 -8.30 -15.97 1.36
CA ASP A 317 -8.90 -14.66 1.68
C ASP A 317 -8.72 -14.30 3.17
N VAL A 318 -8.97 -15.26 4.05
CA VAL A 318 -8.80 -15.05 5.50
C VAL A 318 -7.33 -14.87 5.89
N GLU A 319 -6.41 -15.63 5.27
CA GLU A 319 -4.98 -15.53 5.56
C GLU A 319 -4.36 -14.24 5.02
N LEU A 320 -4.82 -13.71 3.89
CA LEU A 320 -4.37 -12.41 3.37
C LEU A 320 -4.70 -11.27 4.35
N GLY A 321 -5.94 -11.29 4.90
CA GLY A 321 -6.32 -10.34 5.94
C GLY A 321 -5.51 -10.49 7.22
N ALA A 322 -5.27 -11.74 7.66
CA ALA A 322 -4.44 -12.04 8.82
C ALA A 322 -2.99 -11.57 8.61
N ALA A 323 -2.44 -11.72 7.38
CA ALA A 323 -1.10 -11.24 7.06
C ALA A 323 -0.99 -9.72 7.25
N LYS A 324 -1.96 -8.94 6.73
CA LYS A 324 -1.97 -7.49 6.96
C LYS A 324 -2.02 -7.15 8.45
N HIS A 325 -2.90 -7.78 9.20
CA HIS A 325 -3.04 -7.55 10.65
C HIS A 325 -1.74 -7.85 11.40
N VAL A 326 -1.15 -9.04 11.19
CA VAL A 326 0.09 -9.45 11.87
C VAL A 326 1.24 -8.53 11.52
N VAL A 327 1.46 -8.25 10.23
CA VAL A 327 2.59 -7.44 9.77
C VAL A 327 2.54 -6.03 10.35
N VAL A 328 1.38 -5.37 10.30
CA VAL A 328 1.24 -4.00 10.81
C VAL A 328 1.45 -3.95 12.32
N ASN A 329 0.79 -4.83 13.08
CA ASN A 329 0.87 -4.82 14.56
C ASN A 329 2.27 -5.21 15.06
N HIS A 330 2.96 -6.16 14.42
CA HIS A 330 4.34 -6.50 14.77
C HIS A 330 5.31 -5.37 14.40
N SER A 331 5.11 -4.69 13.27
CA SER A 331 5.94 -3.54 12.89
C SER A 331 5.76 -2.37 13.86
N ILE A 332 4.54 -2.13 14.37
CA ILE A 332 4.29 -1.18 15.47
C ILE A 332 5.11 -1.58 16.70
N LYS A 333 5.09 -2.85 17.10
CA LYS A 333 5.84 -3.36 18.25
C LYS A 333 7.35 -3.19 18.08
N ILE A 334 7.88 -3.46 16.87
CA ILE A 334 9.29 -3.24 16.53
C ILE A 334 9.67 -1.78 16.76
N ILE A 335 8.86 -0.84 16.27
CA ILE A 335 9.13 0.61 16.42
C ILE A 335 9.06 1.03 17.87
N ASP A 336 8.07 0.56 18.63
CA ASP A 336 7.95 0.87 20.05
C ASP A 336 9.17 0.38 20.86
N ILE A 337 9.73 -0.79 20.50
CA ILE A 337 10.98 -1.29 21.11
C ILE A 337 12.18 -0.45 20.66
N ALA A 338 12.29 -0.10 19.38
CA ALA A 338 13.34 0.76 18.85
C ALA A 338 13.38 2.11 19.57
N MET A 339 12.22 2.72 19.81
CA MET A 339 12.13 3.99 20.57
C MET A 339 12.61 3.84 22.01
N ARG A 340 12.39 2.69 22.65
CA ARG A 340 12.91 2.42 24.02
C ARG A 340 14.43 2.30 24.04
N ILE A 341 15.05 1.71 23.01
CA ILE A 341 16.50 1.62 22.88
C ILE A 341 17.12 3.01 22.72
N VAL A 342 16.56 3.82 21.83
CA VAL A 342 17.07 5.18 21.53
C VAL A 342 16.73 6.18 22.63
N GLY A 343 15.70 5.92 23.43
CA GLY A 343 15.25 6.79 24.51
C GLY A 343 14.67 8.10 24.01
N ALA A 344 14.77 9.16 24.79
CA ALA A 344 14.19 10.47 24.47
C ALA A 344 14.65 11.07 23.13
N LYS A 345 15.84 10.69 22.66
CA LYS A 345 16.35 11.10 21.35
C LYS A 345 15.49 10.58 20.18
N SER A 346 14.68 9.53 20.39
CA SER A 346 13.74 9.00 19.38
C SER A 346 12.65 9.99 19.00
N LEU A 347 12.38 10.99 19.84
CA LEU A 347 11.35 12.00 19.62
C LEU A 347 11.87 13.26 18.91
N GLN A 348 13.19 13.34 18.67
CA GLN A 348 13.77 14.49 17.99
C GLN A 348 13.38 14.53 16.51
N MET A 349 12.87 15.69 16.04
CA MET A 349 12.35 15.84 14.68
C MET A 349 13.42 15.64 13.58
N GLU A 350 14.68 15.92 13.90
CA GLU A 350 15.84 15.71 13.01
C GLU A 350 16.27 14.23 12.89
N ARG A 351 15.61 13.32 13.63
CA ARG A 351 15.88 11.88 13.58
C ARG A 351 14.76 11.12 12.89
N PRO A 352 15.06 10.05 12.15
CA PRO A 352 14.04 9.38 11.33
C PRO A 352 13.02 8.59 12.17
N LEU A 353 13.35 8.20 13.41
CA LEU A 353 12.55 7.26 14.19
C LEU A 353 11.16 7.82 14.55
N GLN A 354 11.06 9.15 14.82
CA GLN A 354 9.76 9.79 15.06
C GLN A 354 8.87 9.76 13.81
N ARG A 355 9.45 9.84 12.58
CA ARG A 355 8.70 9.70 11.33
C ARG A 355 8.18 8.27 11.20
N TYR A 356 9.02 7.26 11.38
CA TYR A 356 8.61 5.86 11.35
C TYR A 356 7.48 5.57 12.35
N TYR A 357 7.55 6.14 13.56
CA TYR A 357 6.49 6.03 14.57
C TYR A 357 5.17 6.63 14.10
N ARG A 358 5.18 7.78 13.44
CA ARG A 358 3.98 8.44 12.92
C ARG A 358 3.41 7.66 11.72
N ASP A 359 4.26 7.29 10.77
CA ASP A 359 3.87 6.65 9.52
C ASP A 359 3.28 5.27 9.73
N ILE A 360 3.83 4.47 10.65
CA ILE A 360 3.33 3.12 10.91
C ILE A 360 1.86 3.10 11.37
N ARG A 361 1.38 4.17 12.01
CA ARG A 361 0.01 4.25 12.52
C ARG A 361 -1.04 4.26 11.40
N ALA A 362 -0.69 4.73 10.22
CA ALA A 362 -1.58 4.67 9.05
C ALA A 362 -1.95 3.24 8.67
N GLY A 363 -1.06 2.27 8.91
CA GLY A 363 -1.30 0.85 8.66
C GLY A 363 -2.52 0.27 9.39
N LEU A 364 -2.89 0.81 10.54
CA LEU A 364 -4.09 0.38 11.27
C LEU A 364 -5.38 0.67 10.50
N HIS A 365 -5.37 1.71 9.67
CA HIS A 365 -6.54 2.24 8.96
C HIS A 365 -6.60 1.84 7.48
N ASN A 366 -5.54 1.26 6.93
CA ASN A 366 -5.57 0.69 5.60
C ASN A 366 -6.38 -0.62 5.59
N PRO A 367 -7.11 -0.92 4.47
CA PRO A 367 -7.91 -2.14 4.38
C PRO A 367 -7.04 -3.42 4.26
N PRO A 368 -7.53 -4.56 4.77
CA PRO A 368 -8.67 -4.67 5.67
C PRO A 368 -8.32 -4.18 7.07
N MET A 369 -9.29 -3.53 7.74
CA MET A 369 -9.08 -3.11 9.13
C MET A 369 -9.09 -4.30 10.09
N ASP A 370 -8.51 -4.11 11.26
CA ASP A 370 -8.29 -5.19 12.23
C ASP A 370 -9.61 -5.86 12.68
N ASP A 371 -10.66 -5.07 12.94
CA ASP A 371 -11.97 -5.56 13.34
C ASP A 371 -12.61 -6.47 12.27
N VAL A 372 -12.50 -6.10 11.00
CA VAL A 372 -12.99 -6.93 9.87
C VAL A 372 -12.24 -8.26 9.80
N THR A 373 -10.91 -8.21 9.92
CA THR A 373 -10.06 -9.41 9.89
C THR A 373 -10.39 -10.37 11.04
N ILE A 374 -10.44 -9.87 12.27
CA ILE A 374 -10.72 -10.69 13.46
C ILE A 374 -12.13 -11.29 13.40
N THR A 375 -13.12 -10.52 12.94
CA THR A 375 -14.50 -11.03 12.77
C THR A 375 -14.56 -12.17 11.73
N LYS A 376 -13.86 -12.05 10.60
CA LYS A 376 -13.79 -13.12 9.59
C LYS A 376 -13.13 -14.39 10.13
N LEU A 377 -12.02 -14.25 10.85
CA LEU A 377 -11.34 -15.37 11.49
C LEU A 377 -12.25 -16.09 12.50
N ALA A 378 -12.98 -15.35 13.34
CA ALA A 378 -13.91 -15.90 14.29
C ALA A 378 -15.06 -16.66 13.60
N LYS A 379 -15.61 -16.07 12.51
CA LYS A 379 -16.68 -16.70 11.72
C LYS A 379 -16.18 -18.03 11.13
N LYS A 380 -15.02 -18.04 10.50
CA LYS A 380 -14.41 -19.25 9.90
C LYS A 380 -14.21 -20.35 10.94
N ALA A 381 -13.61 -20.04 12.10
CA ALA A 381 -13.39 -21.00 13.16
C ALA A 381 -14.70 -21.65 13.69
N ARG A 382 -15.78 -20.87 13.78
CA ARG A 382 -17.11 -21.37 14.17
C ARG A 382 -17.72 -22.29 13.11
N GLU A 383 -17.63 -21.93 11.83
CA GLU A 383 -18.15 -22.72 10.71
C GLU A 383 -17.41 -24.06 10.58
N GLU A 384 -16.10 -24.08 10.77
CA GLU A 384 -15.31 -25.32 10.77
C GLU A 384 -15.77 -26.28 11.87
N ARG A 385 -16.04 -25.78 13.07
CA ARG A 385 -16.50 -26.63 14.18
C ARG A 385 -17.93 -27.15 13.98
N SER A 386 -18.82 -26.37 13.38
CA SER A 386 -20.20 -26.79 13.09
C SER A 386 -20.32 -27.88 12.02
N LYS A 387 -19.33 -28.00 11.11
CA LYS A 387 -19.27 -29.07 10.11
C LYS A 387 -18.82 -30.42 10.66
N HIS A 388 -18.27 -30.44 11.86
CA HIS A 388 -17.77 -31.65 12.55
C HIS A 388 -18.69 -32.12 13.67
N GLN A 389 -19.84 -31.48 13.85
CA GLN A 389 -20.96 -31.88 14.70
C GLN A 389 -22.12 -32.43 13.86
#